data_dcf114414ff9a1f060343d2221bcae80
#
_entry.id   dcf114414ff9a1f060343d2221bcae80
#
_cell.length_a   1.000
_cell.length_b   1.000
_cell.length_c   1.000
_cell.angle_alpha   90.00
_cell.angle_beta   90.00
_cell.angle_gamma   90.00
#
_symmetry.space_group_name_H-M   'P 1'
#
loop_
_entity.id
_entity.type
_entity.pdbx_description
1 polymer ?
#
loop_
_entity_poly.entity_id
_entity_poly.type
_entity_poly.pdbx_seq_one_letter_code
_entity_poly.pdbx_strand_id
1 'polypeptide(L)'
;GLFNANGELIGVVNAKSSYSEAEGIGFAIPINTAMDIAQQLIENGAVARPVLGVSILDVQDSSTAQQYGVSALGVYVADVTKGGGAEAAGVQRGDRIIAIDDTAVSSTSTVKSYLADKQVGDTVTLQVERGGKVLTLNVTLGNSAQ
;
A
#
# COMPACT_ATOMS: atom_id res chain seq x y z
N GLY A 1 25.81 11.07 -0.21
CA GLY A 1 25.58 10.55 -1.59
C GLY A 1 26.38 9.30 -1.87
N LEU A 2 25.80 8.38 -2.63
CA LEU A 2 26.50 7.22 -3.20
C LEU A 2 26.88 7.56 -4.65
N PHE A 3 28.17 7.47 -4.98
CA PHE A 3 28.69 7.83 -6.31
C PHE A 3 29.31 6.62 -7.00
N ASN A 4 29.21 6.57 -8.32
CA ASN A 4 29.92 5.59 -9.13
C ASN A 4 31.36 6.05 -9.43
N ALA A 5 32.12 5.23 -10.20
CA ALA A 5 33.50 5.52 -10.56
C ALA A 5 33.67 6.75 -11.47
N ASN A 6 32.60 7.19 -12.13
CA ASN A 6 32.58 8.39 -12.99
C ASN A 6 32.24 9.67 -12.21
N GLY A 7 31.99 9.57 -10.87
CA GLY A 7 31.57 10.69 -10.05
C GLY A 7 30.08 11.04 -10.14
N GLU A 8 29.26 10.18 -10.76
CA GLU A 8 27.83 10.39 -10.89
C GLU A 8 27.12 9.92 -9.62
N LEU A 9 26.16 10.71 -9.13
CA LEU A 9 25.31 10.35 -8.00
C LEU A 9 24.34 9.24 -8.41
N ILE A 10 24.44 8.06 -7.79
CA ILE A 10 23.62 6.89 -8.11
C ILE A 10 22.64 6.53 -7.00
N GLY A 11 22.77 7.14 -5.82
CA GLY A 11 21.87 6.88 -4.70
C GLY A 11 22.09 7.78 -3.51
N VAL A 12 21.12 7.76 -2.61
CA VAL A 12 21.13 8.47 -1.33
C VAL A 12 21.11 7.45 -0.19
N VAL A 13 22.19 7.37 0.58
CA VAL A 13 22.27 6.47 1.74
C VAL A 13 21.29 6.94 2.80
N ASN A 14 20.39 6.05 3.22
CA ASN A 14 19.32 6.38 4.18
C ASN A 14 19.33 5.52 5.44
N ALA A 15 19.95 4.35 5.41
CA ALA A 15 19.98 3.45 6.55
C ALA A 15 21.26 2.61 6.61
N LYS A 16 21.62 2.20 7.83
CA LYS A 16 22.69 1.23 8.10
C LYS A 16 22.12 0.15 9.03
N SER A 17 22.47 -1.11 8.78
CA SER A 17 22.11 -2.19 9.70
C SER A 17 22.80 -1.99 11.05
N SER A 18 22.03 -2.12 12.14
CA SER A 18 22.52 -2.07 13.52
C SER A 18 22.63 -3.46 14.16
N TYR A 19 22.32 -4.53 13.42
CA TYR A 19 22.46 -5.88 13.92
C TYR A 19 23.94 -6.30 13.93
N SER A 20 24.41 -6.85 15.05
CA SER A 20 25.80 -7.27 15.24
C SER A 20 26.28 -8.34 14.26
N GLU A 21 25.36 -9.13 13.68
CA GLU A 21 25.66 -10.17 12.67
C GLU A 21 25.64 -9.64 11.22
N ALA A 22 25.22 -8.39 11.02
CA ALA A 22 25.13 -7.73 9.70
C ALA A 22 25.90 -6.41 9.66
N GLU A 23 27.03 -6.35 10.35
CA GLU A 23 27.91 -5.18 10.36
C GLU A 23 28.45 -4.91 8.95
N GLY A 24 28.32 -3.64 8.50
CA GLY A 24 28.79 -3.22 7.18
C GLY A 24 27.73 -3.20 6.09
N ILE A 25 26.47 -3.62 6.35
CA ILE A 25 25.39 -3.50 5.37
C ILE A 25 24.74 -2.12 5.48
N GLY A 26 24.72 -1.37 4.37
CA GLY A 26 24.02 -0.10 4.23
C GLY A 26 22.98 -0.17 3.12
N PHE A 27 21.97 0.67 3.23
CA PHE A 27 20.89 0.79 2.25
C PHE A 27 20.91 2.19 1.65
N ALA A 28 20.70 2.26 0.34
CA ALA A 28 20.58 3.51 -0.38
C ALA A 28 19.31 3.52 -1.25
N ILE A 29 18.66 4.66 -1.31
CA ILE A 29 17.55 4.91 -2.24
C ILE A 29 18.19 5.20 -3.61
N PRO A 30 17.79 4.49 -4.69
CA PRO A 30 18.26 4.78 -6.03
C PRO A 30 18.02 6.23 -6.41
N ILE A 31 18.94 6.86 -7.13
CA ILE A 31 18.86 8.30 -7.43
C ILE A 31 17.61 8.66 -8.23
N ASN A 32 17.20 7.81 -9.17
CA ASN A 32 15.99 8.06 -9.96
C ASN A 32 14.75 8.18 -9.06
N THR A 33 14.57 7.25 -8.13
CA THR A 33 13.48 7.30 -7.14
C THR A 33 13.57 8.55 -6.27
N ALA A 34 14.78 8.92 -5.82
CA ALA A 34 14.98 10.11 -5.00
C ALA A 34 14.65 11.40 -5.77
N MET A 35 15.00 11.46 -7.06
CA MET A 35 14.70 12.61 -7.93
C MET A 35 13.20 12.75 -8.19
N ASP A 36 12.49 11.65 -8.48
CA ASP A 36 11.03 11.67 -8.68
C ASP A 36 10.30 12.20 -7.43
N ILE A 37 10.73 11.76 -6.25
CA ILE A 37 10.18 12.25 -4.97
C ILE A 37 10.53 13.73 -4.75
N ALA A 38 11.79 14.13 -5.01
CA ALA A 38 12.23 15.50 -4.84
C ALA A 38 11.45 16.46 -5.77
N GLN A 39 11.21 16.05 -7.00
CA GLN A 39 10.45 16.83 -7.96
C GLN A 39 9.00 17.03 -7.51
N GLN A 40 8.33 15.96 -7.03
CA GLN A 40 6.98 16.08 -6.47
C GLN A 40 6.93 17.03 -5.27
N LEU A 41 7.94 17.00 -4.39
CA LEU A 41 8.03 17.91 -3.25
C LEU A 41 8.22 19.36 -3.67
N ILE A 42 9.04 19.62 -4.70
CA ILE A 42 9.29 20.97 -5.22
C ILE A 42 8.03 21.54 -5.90
N GLU A 43 7.37 20.73 -6.72
CA GLU A 43 6.22 21.15 -7.51
C GLU A 43 4.93 21.25 -6.68
N ASN A 44 4.70 20.30 -5.78
CA ASN A 44 3.42 20.11 -5.10
C ASN A 44 3.50 20.30 -3.57
N GLY A 45 4.70 20.45 -3.01
CA GLY A 45 4.92 20.53 -1.56
C GLY A 45 4.69 19.22 -0.79
N ALA A 46 4.25 18.16 -1.48
CA ALA A 46 3.95 16.86 -0.90
C ALA A 46 4.15 15.74 -1.92
N VAL A 47 4.41 14.52 -1.44
CA VAL A 47 4.45 13.31 -2.28
C VAL A 47 3.06 12.72 -2.34
N ALA A 48 2.49 12.66 -3.54
CA ALA A 48 1.20 12.00 -3.76
C ALA A 48 1.35 10.47 -3.60
N ARG A 49 0.60 9.89 -2.68
CA ARG A 49 0.53 8.45 -2.50
C ARG A 49 -0.91 7.98 -2.63
N PRO A 50 -1.24 7.25 -3.70
CA PRO A 50 -2.59 6.77 -3.90
C PRO A 50 -2.95 5.75 -2.81
N VAL A 51 -4.12 5.91 -2.22
CA VAL A 51 -4.66 5.04 -1.19
C VAL A 51 -6.13 4.74 -1.44
N LEU A 52 -6.57 3.53 -1.08
CA LEU A 52 -7.98 3.15 -1.08
C LEU A 52 -8.80 3.91 -0.03
N GLY A 53 -8.15 4.38 1.03
CA GLY A 53 -8.83 4.96 2.20
C GLY A 53 -9.37 3.89 3.14
N VAL A 54 -8.64 2.79 3.30
CA VAL A 54 -8.93 1.72 4.26
C VAL A 54 -7.69 1.34 5.06
N SER A 55 -7.89 0.92 6.30
CA SER A 55 -6.91 0.14 7.06
C SER A 55 -7.18 -1.33 6.80
N ILE A 56 -6.17 -2.08 6.41
CA ILE A 56 -6.29 -3.50 6.07
C ILE A 56 -5.42 -4.36 6.97
N LEU A 57 -5.85 -5.59 7.19
CA LEU A 57 -5.17 -6.53 8.04
C LEU A 57 -5.06 -7.90 7.33
N ASP A 58 -3.91 -8.55 7.46
CA ASP A 58 -3.68 -9.91 6.98
C ASP A 58 -4.15 -10.93 8.02
N VAL A 59 -5.04 -11.83 7.60
CA VAL A 59 -5.43 -13.02 8.35
C VAL A 59 -4.85 -14.22 7.61
N GLN A 60 -3.65 -14.69 8.05
CA GLN A 60 -2.91 -15.73 7.36
C GLN A 60 -2.92 -17.08 8.08
N ASP A 61 -3.44 -17.12 9.30
CA ASP A 61 -3.51 -18.31 10.12
C ASP A 61 -4.83 -18.42 10.89
N SER A 62 -5.15 -19.64 11.34
CA SER A 62 -6.40 -19.93 12.04
C SER A 62 -6.51 -19.26 13.42
N SER A 63 -5.40 -18.95 14.08
CA SER A 63 -5.40 -18.27 15.38
C SER A 63 -5.79 -16.81 15.20
N THR A 64 -5.24 -16.15 14.20
CA THR A 64 -5.62 -14.78 13.82
C THR A 64 -7.07 -14.72 13.33
N ALA A 65 -7.52 -15.70 12.53
CA ALA A 65 -8.90 -15.80 12.10
C ALA A 65 -9.88 -15.88 13.29
N GLN A 66 -9.56 -16.71 14.28
CA GLN A 66 -10.35 -16.89 15.48
C GLN A 66 -10.38 -15.61 16.34
N GLN A 67 -9.24 -14.92 16.46
CA GLN A 67 -9.14 -13.66 17.22
C GLN A 67 -10.05 -12.56 16.63
N TYR A 68 -10.14 -12.50 15.30
CA TYR A 68 -10.97 -11.51 14.59
C TYR A 68 -12.38 -12.00 14.25
N GLY A 69 -12.72 -13.25 14.61
CA GLY A 69 -14.06 -13.81 14.40
C GLY A 69 -14.41 -14.04 12.92
N VAL A 70 -13.39 -14.27 12.09
CA VAL A 70 -13.55 -14.54 10.65
C VAL A 70 -13.28 -16.02 10.34
N SER A 71 -13.96 -16.55 9.32
CA SER A 71 -13.88 -17.98 8.98
C SER A 71 -12.92 -18.30 7.83
N ALA A 72 -12.52 -17.31 7.05
CA ALA A 72 -11.65 -17.49 5.90
C ALA A 72 -10.34 -16.71 6.08
N LEU A 73 -9.25 -17.23 5.52
CA LEU A 73 -7.98 -16.53 5.45
C LEU A 73 -8.04 -15.46 4.34
N GLY A 74 -7.26 -14.40 4.48
CA GLY A 74 -7.15 -13.34 3.49
C GLY A 74 -6.95 -11.95 4.08
N VAL A 75 -7.16 -10.94 3.24
CA VAL A 75 -7.00 -9.53 3.60
C VAL A 75 -8.36 -8.95 3.98
N TYR A 76 -8.48 -8.39 5.16
CA TYR A 76 -9.72 -7.83 5.67
C TYR A 76 -9.62 -6.31 5.86
N VAL A 77 -10.73 -5.63 5.64
CA VAL A 77 -10.88 -4.21 5.97
C VAL A 77 -11.08 -4.09 7.49
N ALA A 78 -10.09 -3.56 8.18
CA ALA A 78 -10.13 -3.31 9.61
C ALA A 78 -10.84 -2.01 9.94
N ASP A 79 -10.67 -0.98 9.09
CA ASP A 79 -11.34 0.31 9.23
C ASP A 79 -11.43 1.03 7.88
N VAL A 80 -12.38 1.97 7.76
CA VAL A 80 -12.60 2.78 6.55
C VAL A 80 -12.42 4.25 6.90
N THR A 81 -11.58 4.95 6.15
CA THR A 81 -11.30 6.37 6.35
C THR A 81 -12.52 7.19 5.96
N LYS A 82 -13.01 7.99 6.92
CA LYS A 82 -14.15 8.89 6.68
C LYS A 82 -13.84 9.93 5.61
N GLY A 83 -14.76 10.10 4.67
CA GLY A 83 -14.58 10.97 3.52
C GLY A 83 -13.67 10.42 2.43
N GLY A 84 -13.17 9.17 2.60
CA GLY A 84 -12.29 8.52 1.62
C GLY A 84 -13.05 7.85 0.48
N GLY A 85 -12.32 7.50 -0.59
CA GLY A 85 -12.92 6.86 -1.77
C GLY A 85 -13.56 5.50 -1.48
N ALA A 86 -13.01 4.72 -0.54
CA ALA A 86 -13.58 3.46 -0.11
C ALA A 86 -14.93 3.64 0.59
N GLU A 87 -15.06 4.65 1.47
CA GLU A 87 -16.35 4.96 2.12
C GLU A 87 -17.40 5.35 1.08
N ALA A 88 -17.03 6.24 0.13
CA ALA A 88 -17.92 6.67 -0.94
C ALA A 88 -18.36 5.52 -1.84
N ALA A 89 -17.50 4.51 -2.05
CA ALA A 89 -17.79 3.30 -2.80
C ALA A 89 -18.63 2.27 -2.01
N GLY A 90 -18.83 2.48 -0.72
CA GLY A 90 -19.60 1.57 0.13
C GLY A 90 -18.82 0.39 0.70
N VAL A 91 -17.48 0.47 0.73
CA VAL A 91 -16.62 -0.48 1.46
C VAL A 91 -16.94 -0.38 2.95
N GLN A 92 -16.93 -1.51 3.63
CA GLN A 92 -17.24 -1.58 5.07
C GLN A 92 -16.19 -2.37 5.84
N ARG A 93 -16.09 -2.06 7.12
CA ARG A 93 -15.29 -2.87 8.05
C ARG A 93 -15.78 -4.32 8.03
N GLY A 94 -14.83 -5.26 7.97
CA GLY A 94 -15.11 -6.70 7.91
C GLY A 94 -15.21 -7.24 6.48
N ASP A 95 -15.19 -6.41 5.44
CA ASP A 95 -15.09 -6.89 4.07
C ASP A 95 -13.76 -7.65 3.88
N ARG A 96 -13.81 -8.82 3.25
CA ARG A 96 -12.62 -9.53 2.80
C ARG A 96 -12.32 -9.13 1.37
N ILE A 97 -11.15 -8.54 1.14
CA ILE A 97 -10.70 -8.13 -0.20
C ILE A 97 -10.25 -9.39 -0.96
N ILE A 98 -10.87 -9.64 -2.12
CA ILE A 98 -10.59 -10.79 -2.97
C ILE A 98 -9.67 -10.38 -4.13
N ALA A 99 -9.97 -9.26 -4.77
CA ALA A 99 -9.21 -8.76 -5.92
C ALA A 99 -9.29 -7.24 -6.03
N ILE A 100 -8.31 -6.66 -6.70
CA ILE A 100 -8.29 -5.27 -7.17
C ILE A 100 -8.09 -5.31 -8.68
N ASP A 101 -9.06 -4.81 -9.45
CA ASP A 101 -9.18 -5.05 -10.88
C ASP A 101 -9.02 -6.55 -11.17
N ASP A 102 -8.09 -6.94 -12.03
CA ASP A 102 -7.82 -8.34 -12.36
C ASP A 102 -6.75 -9.00 -11.47
N THR A 103 -6.29 -8.30 -10.42
CA THR A 103 -5.22 -8.79 -9.54
C THR A 103 -5.80 -9.40 -8.26
N ALA A 104 -5.64 -10.71 -8.09
CA ALA A 104 -6.05 -11.39 -6.87
C ALA A 104 -5.23 -10.92 -5.65
N VAL A 105 -5.92 -10.61 -4.55
CA VAL A 105 -5.32 -10.13 -3.31
C VAL A 105 -5.14 -11.28 -2.34
N SER A 106 -3.87 -11.64 -2.07
CA SER A 106 -3.49 -12.67 -1.10
C SER A 106 -2.87 -12.10 0.18
N SER A 107 -2.38 -10.86 0.14
CA SER A 107 -1.72 -10.18 1.26
C SER A 107 -1.87 -8.65 1.16
N THR A 108 -1.62 -7.95 2.27
CA THR A 108 -1.54 -6.48 2.28
C THR A 108 -0.41 -5.96 1.38
N SER A 109 0.66 -6.74 1.21
CA SER A 109 1.76 -6.41 0.30
C SER A 109 1.30 -6.35 -1.16
N THR A 110 0.41 -7.28 -1.58
CA THR A 110 -0.19 -7.26 -2.93
C THR A 110 -0.93 -5.96 -3.18
N VAL A 111 -1.75 -5.52 -2.20
CA VAL A 111 -2.49 -4.25 -2.29
C VAL A 111 -1.54 -3.07 -2.42
N LYS A 112 -0.49 -3.01 -1.58
CA LYS A 112 0.50 -1.92 -1.60
C LYS A 112 1.27 -1.86 -2.91
N SER A 113 1.72 -3.01 -3.42
CA SER A 113 2.44 -3.09 -4.71
C SER A 113 1.55 -2.65 -5.87
N TYR A 114 0.28 -3.07 -5.87
CA TYR A 114 -0.68 -2.68 -6.89
C TYR A 114 -0.92 -1.16 -6.91
N LEU A 115 -1.09 -0.55 -5.73
CA LEU A 115 -1.32 0.89 -5.61
C LEU A 115 -0.09 1.73 -5.94
N ALA A 116 1.13 1.18 -5.84
CA ALA A 116 2.37 1.90 -6.14
C ALA A 116 2.47 2.36 -7.61
N ASP A 117 1.80 1.64 -8.52
CA ASP A 117 1.78 1.94 -9.96
C ASP A 117 0.58 2.82 -10.37
N LYS A 118 -0.24 3.28 -9.41
CA LYS A 118 -1.43 4.09 -9.65
C LYS A 118 -1.22 5.55 -9.29
N GLN A 119 -2.18 6.38 -9.68
CA GLN A 119 -2.20 7.81 -9.35
C GLN A 119 -3.38 8.17 -8.45
N VAL A 120 -3.25 9.25 -7.69
CA VAL A 120 -4.37 9.83 -6.95
C VAL A 120 -5.44 10.28 -7.94
N GLY A 121 -6.68 9.87 -7.69
CA GLY A 121 -7.83 10.11 -8.57
C GLY A 121 -8.15 8.94 -9.53
N ASP A 122 -7.25 7.96 -9.69
CA ASP A 122 -7.58 6.75 -10.46
C ASP A 122 -8.75 6.01 -9.79
N THR A 123 -9.57 5.37 -10.61
CA THR A 123 -10.64 4.50 -10.14
C THR A 123 -10.25 3.05 -10.35
N VAL A 124 -10.33 2.26 -9.28
CA VAL A 124 -10.04 0.83 -9.30
C VAL A 124 -11.29 0.03 -8.91
N THR A 125 -11.43 -1.15 -9.47
CA THR A 125 -12.52 -2.06 -9.14
C THR A 125 -12.10 -2.99 -8.01
N LEU A 126 -12.71 -2.84 -6.83
CA LEU A 126 -12.46 -3.68 -5.68
C LEU A 126 -13.51 -4.79 -5.59
N GLN A 127 -13.07 -6.04 -5.61
CA GLN A 127 -13.94 -7.18 -5.31
C GLN A 127 -13.80 -7.55 -3.84
N VAL A 128 -14.89 -7.52 -3.12
CA VAL A 128 -14.92 -7.86 -1.70
C VAL A 128 -15.97 -8.93 -1.41
N GLU A 129 -15.69 -9.77 -0.42
CA GLU A 129 -16.68 -10.69 0.15
C GLU A 129 -17.25 -10.10 1.43
N ARG A 130 -18.57 -10.02 1.48
CA ARG A 130 -19.35 -9.56 2.63
C ARG A 130 -20.52 -10.50 2.88
N GLY A 131 -20.53 -11.18 4.02
CA GLY A 131 -21.61 -12.11 4.38
C GLY A 131 -21.80 -13.25 3.38
N GLY A 132 -20.70 -13.78 2.82
CA GLY A 132 -20.71 -14.86 1.84
C GLY A 132 -21.11 -14.43 0.41
N LYS A 133 -21.26 -13.13 0.16
CA LYS A 133 -21.56 -12.58 -1.18
C LYS A 133 -20.36 -11.78 -1.68
N VAL A 134 -20.05 -11.95 -2.96
CA VAL A 134 -19.04 -11.14 -3.65
C VAL A 134 -19.70 -9.86 -4.17
N LEU A 135 -19.13 -8.72 -3.82
CA LEU A 135 -19.54 -7.39 -4.26
C LEU A 135 -18.41 -6.77 -5.08
N THR A 136 -18.78 -6.04 -6.11
CA THR A 136 -17.86 -5.28 -6.95
C THR A 136 -18.09 -3.80 -6.70
N LEU A 137 -17.06 -3.09 -6.23
CA LEU A 137 -17.13 -1.69 -5.81
C LEU A 137 -16.09 -0.88 -6.57
N ASN A 138 -16.49 0.26 -7.14
CA ASN A 138 -15.55 1.17 -7.81
C ASN A 138 -15.04 2.21 -6.81
N VAL A 139 -13.76 2.14 -6.51
CA VAL A 139 -13.10 2.99 -5.51
C VAL A 139 -12.19 3.99 -6.20
N THR A 140 -12.43 5.28 -5.98
CA THR A 140 -11.51 6.33 -6.42
C THR A 140 -10.39 6.50 -5.40
N LEU A 141 -9.15 6.42 -5.86
CA LEU A 141 -7.97 6.51 -4.99
C LEU A 141 -7.79 7.93 -4.46
N GLY A 142 -7.69 8.06 -3.15
CA GLY A 142 -7.36 9.30 -2.45
C GLY A 142 -5.85 9.49 -2.29
N ASN A 143 -5.46 10.59 -1.62
CA ASN A 143 -4.08 10.85 -1.23
C ASN A 143 -3.87 10.53 0.25
N SER A 144 -2.80 9.83 0.59
CA SER A 144 -2.45 9.53 1.99
C SER A 144 -1.97 10.75 2.79
N ALA A 145 -1.70 11.86 2.13
CA ALA A 145 -1.20 13.11 2.74
C ALA A 145 -2.30 14.04 3.26
N GLN A 146 -3.53 13.54 3.41
CA GLN A 146 -4.63 14.28 4.06
C GLN A 146 -4.76 13.88 5.51
#